data_ef518622c69344648e747885f5d92cf0
#
_entry.id   ef518622c69344648e747885f5d92cf0
#
_cell.length_a   1.000
_cell.length_b   1.000
_cell.length_c   1.000
_cell.angle_alpha   90.00
_cell.angle_beta   90.00
_cell.angle_gamma   90.00
#
_symmetry.space_group_name_H-M   'P 1'
#
loop_
_entity.id
_entity.type
_entity.pdbx_description
1 polymer ?
#
loop_
_entity_poly.entity_id
_entity_poly.type
_entity_poly.pdbx_seq_one_letter_code
_entity_poly.pdbx_strand_id
1 'polypeptide(L)'
;MSQETNSAPVTENKMGTMPIGRLVFNMSLPMMISMLVQALYNIVDSIFVAKLSENALTAVSLAFPLQTLIIAVATGTGVGVNALLSKSLGAHKYDEANKIGINGAVLYAFSYVIFLILGLTIVKPFYMSQIGNADVEIMDMGVSYLSTVMIFSFGIFAEIYF
;
A
#
# COMPACT_ATOMS: atom_id res chain seq x y z
N MET A 1 13.43 34.09 42.67
CA MET A 1 14.03 33.29 41.58
C MET A 1 12.88 32.72 40.80
N SER A 2 12.47 33.44 39.77
CA SER A 2 11.37 33.05 38.90
C SER A 2 11.94 32.09 37.85
N GLN A 3 11.45 30.85 37.80
CA GLN A 3 11.76 29.92 36.71
C GLN A 3 10.99 30.37 35.48
N GLU A 4 11.69 30.92 34.51
CA GLU A 4 11.22 31.07 33.14
C GLU A 4 11.06 29.71 32.53
N THR A 5 9.82 29.23 32.42
CA THR A 5 9.46 28.09 31.57
C THR A 5 9.68 28.48 30.12
N ASN A 6 10.80 28.08 29.58
CA ASN A 6 11.13 28.17 28.16
C ASN A 6 10.20 27.23 27.39
N SER A 7 8.96 27.64 27.15
CA SER A 7 8.06 27.00 26.23
C SER A 7 8.53 27.30 24.81
N ALA A 8 9.16 26.31 24.15
CA ALA A 8 9.42 26.37 22.72
C ALA A 8 8.11 26.77 21.99
N PRO A 9 8.16 27.61 20.95
CA PRO A 9 6.97 28.02 20.23
C PRO A 9 6.29 26.79 19.67
N VAL A 10 5.08 26.50 20.15
CA VAL A 10 4.20 25.51 19.57
C VAL A 10 3.95 25.99 18.15
N THR A 11 4.61 25.38 17.17
CA THR A 11 4.31 25.64 15.76
C THR A 11 2.85 25.30 15.56
N GLU A 12 2.00 26.30 15.46
CA GLU A 12 0.57 26.13 15.16
C GLU A 12 0.44 25.21 13.95
N ASN A 13 -0.19 24.07 14.18
CA ASN A 13 -0.33 23.07 13.16
C ASN A 13 -1.17 23.66 12.02
N LYS A 14 -0.58 23.78 10.83
CA LYS A 14 -1.23 24.33 9.62
C LYS A 14 -2.61 23.74 9.37
N MET A 15 -2.85 22.51 9.84
CA MET A 15 -4.14 21.84 9.77
C MET A 15 -5.24 22.50 10.60
N GLY A 16 -4.91 23.25 11.67
CA GLY A 16 -5.89 23.91 12.53
C GLY A 16 -6.20 25.36 12.13
N THR A 17 -5.33 26.01 11.34
CA THR A 17 -5.41 27.45 11.06
C THR A 17 -5.76 27.81 9.62
N MET A 18 -5.59 26.88 8.66
CA MET A 18 -5.88 27.13 7.24
C MET A 18 -7.36 26.93 6.90
N PRO A 19 -7.92 27.75 5.98
CA PRO A 19 -9.25 27.49 5.39
C PRO A 19 -9.29 26.09 4.76
N ILE A 20 -10.32 25.32 5.05
CA ILE A 20 -10.47 23.89 4.68
C ILE A 20 -10.22 23.66 3.18
N GLY A 21 -10.78 24.50 2.29
CA GLY A 21 -10.59 24.34 0.83
C GLY A 21 -9.13 24.47 0.40
N ARG A 22 -8.39 25.40 0.96
CA ARG A 22 -6.96 25.62 0.65
C ARG A 22 -6.08 24.50 1.25
N LEU A 23 -6.45 24.00 2.42
CA LEU A 23 -5.78 22.88 3.07
C LEU A 23 -5.93 21.61 2.23
N VAL A 24 -7.15 21.29 1.83
CA VAL A 24 -7.45 20.13 0.99
C VAL A 24 -6.68 20.20 -0.33
N PHE A 25 -6.68 21.34 -1.01
CA PHE A 25 -5.96 21.52 -2.27
C PHE A 25 -4.46 21.33 -2.11
N ASN A 26 -3.85 21.92 -1.07
CA ASN A 26 -2.41 21.80 -0.81
C ASN A 26 -1.98 20.38 -0.43
N MET A 27 -2.86 19.60 0.19
CA MET A 27 -2.57 18.20 0.56
C MET A 27 -2.86 17.23 -0.59
N SER A 28 -3.90 17.48 -1.38
CA SER A 28 -4.26 16.60 -2.49
C SER A 28 -3.34 16.75 -3.70
N LEU A 29 -2.81 17.93 -3.97
CA LEU A 29 -1.94 18.18 -5.13
C LEU A 29 -0.69 17.26 -5.16
N PRO A 30 0.10 17.15 -4.09
CA PRO A 30 1.23 16.22 -4.05
C PRO A 30 0.80 14.76 -4.23
N MET A 31 -0.33 14.36 -3.64
CA MET A 31 -0.87 13.01 -3.79
C MET A 31 -1.28 12.72 -5.23
N MET A 32 -1.93 13.67 -5.91
CA MET A 32 -2.31 13.54 -7.32
C MET A 32 -1.08 13.41 -8.23
N ILE A 33 -0.04 14.20 -7.96
CA ILE A 33 1.23 14.10 -8.71
C ILE A 33 1.88 12.74 -8.50
N SER A 34 1.94 12.24 -7.26
CA SER A 34 2.47 10.91 -6.96
C SER A 34 1.71 9.81 -7.67
N MET A 35 0.37 9.87 -7.68
CA MET A 35 -0.47 8.91 -8.42
C MET A 35 -0.24 8.97 -9.92
N LEU A 36 -0.05 10.18 -10.49
CA LEU A 36 0.29 10.34 -11.91
C LEU A 36 1.63 9.69 -12.24
N VAL A 37 2.66 9.94 -11.42
CA VAL A 37 3.98 9.34 -11.60
C VAL A 37 3.89 7.81 -11.49
N GLN A 38 3.13 7.28 -10.55
CA GLN A 38 2.90 5.84 -10.41
C GLN A 38 2.18 5.25 -11.64
N ALA A 39 1.18 5.95 -12.18
CA ALA A 39 0.50 5.51 -13.40
C ALA A 39 1.45 5.50 -14.61
N LEU A 40 2.29 6.53 -14.76
CA LEU A 40 3.31 6.58 -15.80
C LEU A 40 4.34 5.44 -15.65
N TYR A 41 4.76 5.15 -14.42
CA TYR A 41 5.65 4.03 -14.14
C TYR A 41 5.03 2.69 -14.58
N ASN A 42 3.77 2.44 -14.26
CA ASN A 42 3.06 1.23 -14.69
C ASN A 42 2.97 1.10 -16.23
N ILE A 43 2.75 2.22 -16.93
CA ILE A 43 2.72 2.22 -18.41
C ILE A 43 4.12 1.87 -18.97
N VAL A 44 5.16 2.50 -18.44
CA VAL A 44 6.54 2.24 -18.89
C VAL A 44 6.93 0.79 -18.62
N ASP A 45 6.62 0.27 -17.43
CA ASP A 45 6.88 -1.13 -17.07
C ASP A 45 6.18 -2.10 -18.02
N SER A 46 4.91 -1.86 -18.31
CA SER A 46 4.14 -2.67 -19.29
C SER A 46 4.75 -2.66 -20.68
N ILE A 47 5.29 -1.51 -21.15
CA ILE A 47 5.97 -1.42 -22.44
C ILE A 47 7.26 -2.25 -22.45
N PHE A 48 8.02 -2.24 -21.36
CA PHE A 48 9.25 -3.03 -21.26
C PHE A 48 8.94 -4.53 -21.21
N VAL A 49 7.94 -4.95 -20.45
CA VAL A 49 7.50 -6.34 -20.36
C VAL A 49 6.99 -6.83 -21.73
N ALA A 50 6.21 -6.01 -22.44
CA ALA A 50 5.71 -6.33 -23.77
C ALA A 50 6.83 -6.55 -24.81
N LYS A 51 7.98 -5.90 -24.62
CA LYS A 51 9.17 -6.09 -25.48
C LYS A 51 9.90 -7.40 -25.22
N LEU A 52 9.73 -8.01 -24.04
CA LEU A 52 10.35 -9.29 -23.71
C LEU A 52 9.67 -10.45 -24.45
N SER A 53 8.36 -10.59 -24.28
CA SER A 53 7.51 -11.53 -25.03
C SER A 53 6.03 -11.23 -24.80
N GLU A 54 5.15 -11.64 -25.72
CA GLU A 54 3.69 -11.59 -25.52
C GLU A 54 3.26 -12.48 -24.35
N ASN A 55 3.93 -13.60 -24.15
CA ASN A 55 3.69 -14.52 -23.04
C ASN A 55 3.98 -13.88 -21.69
N ALA A 56 5.07 -13.10 -21.57
CA ALA A 56 5.41 -12.36 -20.37
C ALA A 56 4.37 -11.28 -20.05
N LEU A 57 3.89 -10.54 -21.05
CA LEU A 57 2.83 -9.56 -20.86
C LEU A 57 1.53 -10.19 -20.40
N THR A 58 1.16 -11.32 -20.98
CA THR A 58 -0.02 -12.10 -20.60
C THR A 58 0.09 -12.60 -19.16
N ALA A 59 1.25 -13.14 -18.76
CA ALA A 59 1.52 -13.60 -17.42
C ALA A 59 1.37 -12.49 -16.37
N VAL A 60 1.92 -11.29 -16.63
CA VAL A 60 1.81 -10.12 -15.74
C VAL A 60 0.37 -9.60 -15.71
N SER A 61 -0.32 -9.57 -16.84
CA SER A 61 -1.71 -9.11 -16.91
C SER A 61 -2.66 -9.99 -16.11
N LEU A 62 -2.44 -11.30 -16.11
CA LEU A 62 -3.19 -12.25 -15.28
C LEU A 62 -2.90 -12.11 -13.79
N ALA A 63 -1.71 -11.63 -13.40
CA ALA A 63 -1.36 -11.34 -12.01
C ALA A 63 -2.08 -10.10 -11.46
N PHE A 64 -2.52 -9.17 -12.32
CA PHE A 64 -3.05 -7.86 -11.94
C PHE A 64 -4.22 -7.90 -10.94
N PRO A 65 -5.22 -8.79 -11.04
CA PRO A 65 -6.31 -8.86 -10.05
C PRO A 65 -5.82 -9.19 -8.64
N LEU A 66 -4.84 -10.10 -8.51
CA LEU A 66 -4.28 -10.46 -7.20
C LEU A 66 -3.40 -9.35 -6.63
N GLN A 67 -2.62 -8.67 -7.46
CA GLN A 67 -1.85 -7.49 -7.04
C GLN A 67 -2.78 -6.37 -6.56
N THR A 68 -3.86 -6.10 -7.29
CA THR A 68 -4.86 -5.10 -6.90
C THR A 68 -5.52 -5.46 -5.57
N LEU A 69 -5.77 -6.75 -5.30
CA LEU A 69 -6.31 -7.22 -4.04
C LEU A 69 -5.34 -6.92 -2.87
N ILE A 70 -4.05 -7.18 -3.04
CA ILE A 70 -3.03 -6.87 -2.02
C ILE A 70 -3.03 -5.37 -1.70
N ILE A 71 -2.98 -4.54 -2.74
CA ILE A 71 -2.96 -3.08 -2.60
C ILE A 71 -4.26 -2.59 -1.94
N ALA A 72 -5.42 -3.13 -2.34
CA ALA A 72 -6.71 -2.75 -1.78
C ALA A 72 -6.80 -3.06 -0.28
N VAL A 73 -6.34 -4.24 0.15
CA VAL A 73 -6.35 -4.62 1.58
C VAL A 73 -5.36 -3.76 2.36
N ALA A 74 -4.14 -3.57 1.85
CA ALA A 74 -3.13 -2.74 2.49
C ALA A 74 -3.62 -1.29 2.64
N THR A 75 -4.09 -0.67 1.56
CA THR A 75 -4.59 0.71 1.56
C THR A 75 -5.85 0.87 2.42
N GLY A 76 -6.81 -0.07 2.33
CA GLY A 76 -8.03 -0.04 3.13
C GLY A 76 -7.74 -0.11 4.63
N THR A 77 -6.81 -0.98 5.03
CA THR A 77 -6.33 -1.07 6.41
C THR A 77 -5.64 0.23 6.84
N GLY A 78 -4.78 0.80 5.97
CA GLY A 78 -4.07 2.06 6.23
C GLY A 78 -5.01 3.24 6.44
N VAL A 79 -5.98 3.40 5.57
CA VAL A 79 -7.00 4.46 5.68
C VAL A 79 -7.78 4.31 6.99
N GLY A 80 -8.17 3.08 7.36
CA GLY A 80 -8.88 2.82 8.61
C GLY A 80 -8.06 3.16 9.84
N VAL A 81 -6.81 2.71 9.91
CA VAL A 81 -5.89 3.01 11.03
C VAL A 81 -5.62 4.52 11.11
N ASN A 82 -5.35 5.17 9.98
CA ASN A 82 -5.07 6.61 9.93
C ASN A 82 -6.27 7.45 10.37
N ALA A 83 -7.48 7.09 9.98
CA ALA A 83 -8.71 7.77 10.41
C ALA A 83 -8.91 7.69 11.94
N LEU A 84 -8.71 6.51 12.54
CA LEU A 84 -8.80 6.32 13.97
C LEU A 84 -7.69 7.05 14.73
N LEU A 85 -6.46 6.99 14.20
CA LEU A 85 -5.31 7.67 14.78
C LEU A 85 -5.51 9.19 14.79
N SER A 86 -5.91 9.75 13.66
CA SER A 86 -6.18 11.19 13.51
C SER A 86 -7.30 11.67 14.45
N LYS A 87 -8.36 10.87 14.60
CA LYS A 87 -9.46 11.16 15.54
C LYS A 87 -8.97 11.17 16.99
N SER A 88 -8.16 10.20 17.40
CA SER A 88 -7.66 10.10 18.77
C SER A 88 -6.65 11.21 19.08
N LEU A 89 -5.79 11.54 18.12
CA LEU A 89 -4.85 12.67 18.26
C LEU A 89 -5.58 14.01 18.33
N GLY A 90 -6.61 14.23 17.49
CA GLY A 90 -7.44 15.43 17.53
C GLY A 90 -8.24 15.60 18.83
N ALA A 91 -8.58 14.48 19.48
CA ALA A 91 -9.22 14.45 20.81
C ALA A 91 -8.21 14.54 21.97
N HIS A 92 -6.91 14.71 21.71
CA HIS A 92 -5.82 14.69 22.69
C HIS A 92 -5.72 13.41 23.53
N LYS A 93 -6.21 12.28 23.00
CA LYS A 93 -6.18 10.97 23.64
C LYS A 93 -4.96 10.16 23.19
N TYR A 94 -3.79 10.56 23.65
CA TYR A 94 -2.50 9.99 23.20
C TYR A 94 -2.35 8.50 23.54
N ASP A 95 -2.90 8.05 24.65
CA ASP A 95 -2.86 6.62 25.03
C ASP A 95 -3.70 5.76 24.07
N GLU A 96 -4.86 6.25 23.65
CA GLU A 96 -5.69 5.59 22.63
C GLU A 96 -4.98 5.59 21.27
N ALA A 97 -4.38 6.71 20.88
CA ALA A 97 -3.62 6.83 19.64
C ALA A 97 -2.46 5.83 19.59
N ASN A 98 -1.70 5.69 20.67
CA ASN A 98 -0.61 4.72 20.75
C ASN A 98 -1.11 3.27 20.61
N LYS A 99 -2.21 2.92 21.28
CA LYS A 99 -2.84 1.60 21.13
C LYS A 99 -3.32 1.33 19.70
N ILE A 100 -3.88 2.34 19.02
CA ILE A 100 -4.31 2.22 17.62
C ILE A 100 -3.10 1.97 16.71
N GLY A 101 -1.99 2.69 16.93
CA GLY A 101 -0.75 2.46 16.18
C GLY A 101 -0.23 1.03 16.34
N ILE A 102 -0.09 0.56 17.58
CA ILE A 102 0.39 -0.81 17.86
C ILE A 102 -0.56 -1.86 17.25
N ASN A 103 -1.86 -1.72 17.44
CA ASN A 103 -2.84 -2.65 16.87
C ASN A 103 -2.85 -2.61 15.35
N GLY A 104 -2.62 -1.44 14.75
CA GLY A 104 -2.42 -1.27 13.33
C GLY A 104 -1.23 -2.07 12.82
N ALA A 105 -0.08 -1.97 13.49
CA ALA A 105 1.13 -2.75 13.15
C ALA A 105 0.86 -4.26 13.20
N VAL A 106 0.17 -4.73 14.24
CA VAL A 106 -0.20 -6.15 14.38
C VAL A 106 -1.13 -6.58 13.25
N LEU A 107 -2.12 -5.74 12.90
CA LEU A 107 -3.05 -6.02 11.80
C LEU A 107 -2.33 -6.09 10.46
N TYR A 108 -1.36 -5.20 10.20
CA TYR A 108 -0.53 -5.26 9.00
C TYR A 108 0.34 -6.51 8.94
N ALA A 109 1.00 -6.86 10.05
CA ALA A 109 1.80 -8.09 10.13
C ALA A 109 0.94 -9.33 9.87
N PHE A 110 -0.26 -9.38 10.43
CA PHE A 110 -1.21 -10.48 10.22
C PHE A 110 -1.68 -10.54 8.76
N SER A 111 -2.04 -9.41 8.17
CA SER A 111 -2.41 -9.33 6.75
C SER A 111 -1.28 -9.79 5.84
N TYR A 112 -0.05 -9.36 6.11
CA TYR A 112 1.13 -9.82 5.36
C TYR A 112 1.32 -11.33 5.43
N VAL A 113 1.20 -11.94 6.62
CA VAL A 113 1.33 -13.40 6.79
C VAL A 113 0.26 -14.14 5.99
N ILE A 114 -0.97 -13.64 5.96
CA ILE A 114 -2.04 -14.20 5.13
C ILE A 114 -1.65 -14.17 3.65
N PHE A 115 -1.22 -13.01 3.14
CA PHE A 115 -0.81 -12.89 1.74
C PHE A 115 0.44 -13.69 1.41
N LEU A 116 1.37 -13.86 2.35
CA LEU A 116 2.52 -14.75 2.19
C LEU A 116 2.07 -16.20 1.98
N ILE A 117 1.17 -16.69 2.83
CA ILE A 117 0.62 -18.06 2.71
C ILE A 117 -0.16 -18.22 1.40
N LEU A 118 -0.99 -17.24 1.05
CA LEU A 118 -1.72 -17.23 -0.21
C LEU A 118 -0.77 -17.23 -1.42
N GLY A 119 0.33 -16.47 -1.34
CA GLY A 119 1.36 -16.43 -2.37
C GLY A 119 2.05 -17.77 -2.61
N LEU A 120 2.23 -18.57 -1.56
CA LEU A 120 2.85 -19.87 -1.67
C LEU A 120 1.87 -20.98 -2.09
N THR A 121 0.57 -20.82 -1.80
CA THR A 121 -0.42 -21.91 -1.97
C THR A 121 -1.38 -21.68 -3.14
N ILE A 122 -1.82 -20.46 -3.39
CA ILE A 122 -2.91 -20.15 -4.34
C ILE A 122 -2.40 -19.72 -5.72
N VAL A 123 -1.18 -19.20 -5.82
CA VAL A 123 -0.67 -18.66 -7.09
C VAL A 123 -0.68 -19.71 -8.20
N LYS A 124 -0.17 -20.90 -7.94
CA LYS A 124 -0.12 -21.96 -8.93
C LYS A 124 -1.52 -22.44 -9.36
N PRO A 125 -2.46 -22.82 -8.46
CA PRO A 125 -3.80 -23.18 -8.85
C PRO A 125 -4.58 -22.03 -9.52
N PHE A 126 -4.30 -20.78 -9.18
CA PHE A 126 -4.89 -19.62 -9.85
C PHE A 126 -4.51 -19.57 -11.33
N TYR A 127 -3.21 -19.65 -11.66
CA TYR A 127 -2.76 -19.69 -13.05
C TYR A 127 -3.28 -20.93 -13.79
N MET A 128 -3.31 -22.09 -13.15
CA MET A 128 -3.89 -23.30 -13.74
C MET A 128 -5.38 -23.13 -14.08
N SER A 129 -6.14 -22.39 -13.28
CA SER A 129 -7.55 -22.14 -13.54
C SER A 129 -7.80 -21.15 -14.69
N GLN A 130 -6.84 -20.23 -14.93
CA GLN A 130 -6.96 -19.18 -15.96
C GLN A 130 -6.50 -19.66 -17.34
N ILE A 131 -5.41 -20.42 -17.39
CA ILE A 131 -4.73 -20.80 -18.64
C ILE A 131 -4.98 -22.28 -18.98
N GLY A 132 -5.38 -23.08 -17.98
CA GLY A 132 -5.40 -24.54 -18.11
C GLY A 132 -3.99 -25.12 -18.27
N ASN A 133 -3.86 -26.22 -19.01
CA ASN A 133 -2.57 -26.85 -19.30
C ASN A 133 -1.99 -26.39 -20.67
N ALA A 134 -2.54 -25.34 -21.28
CA ALA A 134 -2.24 -25.02 -22.67
C ALA A 134 -0.87 -24.34 -22.87
N ASP A 135 -0.42 -23.51 -21.90
CA ASP A 135 0.82 -22.74 -22.02
C ASP A 135 1.66 -22.81 -20.73
N VAL A 136 2.55 -23.81 -20.69
CA VAL A 136 3.46 -24.02 -19.54
C VAL A 136 4.40 -22.83 -19.34
N GLU A 137 4.79 -22.15 -20.41
CA GLU A 137 5.69 -21.00 -20.36
C GLU A 137 5.04 -19.80 -19.65
N ILE A 138 3.78 -19.47 -19.99
CA ILE A 138 3.02 -18.38 -19.32
C ILE A 138 2.81 -18.73 -17.85
N MET A 139 2.54 -20.01 -17.54
CA MET A 139 2.34 -20.46 -16.18
C MET A 139 3.60 -20.30 -15.33
N ASP A 140 4.76 -20.73 -15.83
CA ASP A 140 6.04 -20.66 -15.11
C ASP A 140 6.47 -19.20 -14.87
N MET A 141 6.38 -18.36 -15.88
CA MET A 141 6.66 -16.93 -15.75
C MET A 141 5.70 -16.25 -14.78
N GLY A 142 4.41 -16.52 -14.88
CA GLY A 142 3.38 -15.94 -14.05
C GLY A 142 3.48 -16.37 -12.59
N VAL A 143 3.69 -17.65 -12.33
CA VAL A 143 3.88 -18.18 -10.96
C VAL A 143 5.14 -17.59 -10.33
N SER A 144 6.25 -17.55 -11.06
CA SER A 144 7.51 -16.97 -10.57
C SER A 144 7.36 -15.48 -10.24
N TYR A 145 6.76 -14.72 -11.15
CA TYR A 145 6.51 -13.30 -10.99
C TYR A 145 5.60 -13.00 -9.78
N LEU A 146 4.41 -13.60 -9.77
CA LEU A 146 3.40 -13.32 -8.73
C LEU A 146 3.83 -13.82 -7.35
N SER A 147 4.49 -14.97 -7.26
CA SER A 147 5.06 -15.46 -6.00
C SER A 147 6.10 -14.50 -5.46
N THR A 148 6.98 -13.98 -6.32
CA THR A 148 7.98 -12.98 -5.93
C THR A 148 7.31 -11.71 -5.42
N VAL A 149 6.32 -11.18 -6.15
CA VAL A 149 5.57 -9.98 -5.73
C VAL A 149 4.87 -10.20 -4.39
N MET A 150 4.25 -11.36 -4.17
CA MET A 150 3.57 -11.67 -2.91
C MET A 150 4.53 -11.84 -1.73
N ILE A 151 5.69 -12.47 -1.93
CA ILE A 151 6.72 -12.60 -0.89
C ILE A 151 7.27 -11.20 -0.52
N PHE A 152 7.56 -10.37 -1.52
CA PHE A 152 8.08 -9.01 -1.29
C PHE A 152 6.99 -7.96 -1.00
N SER A 153 5.71 -8.34 -0.94
CA SER A 153 4.61 -7.43 -0.55
C SER A 153 4.77 -6.82 0.85
N PHE A 154 5.68 -7.37 1.68
CA PHE A 154 6.11 -6.74 2.93
C PHE A 154 6.45 -5.25 2.75
N GLY A 155 7.14 -4.89 1.66
CA GLY A 155 7.47 -3.49 1.36
C GLY A 155 6.22 -2.61 1.21
N ILE A 156 5.18 -3.09 0.53
CA ILE A 156 3.90 -2.37 0.35
C ILE A 156 3.21 -2.16 1.70
N PHE A 157 3.16 -3.20 2.53
CA PHE A 157 2.55 -3.11 3.85
C PHE A 157 3.33 -2.19 4.79
N ALA A 158 4.66 -2.19 4.72
CA ALA A 158 5.51 -1.30 5.50
C ALA A 158 5.36 0.16 5.06
N GLU A 159 5.37 0.44 3.74
CA GLU A 159 5.20 1.79 3.18
C GLU A 159 3.87 2.43 3.58
N ILE A 160 2.78 1.66 3.55
CA ILE A 160 1.45 2.19 3.88
C ILE A 160 1.29 2.40 5.39
N TYR A 161 2.02 1.64 6.22
CA TYR A 161 1.97 1.80 7.68
C TYR A 161 2.74 3.04 8.16
N PHE A 162 3.89 3.38 7.56
CA PHE A 162 4.74 4.51 7.94
C PHE A 162 4.36 5.80 7.23
#